data_190568fff147f62dcd713b4f097782cb
#
_entry.id   190568fff147f62dcd713b4f097782cb
#
_cell.length_a   1.000
_cell.length_b   1.000
_cell.length_c   1.000
_cell.angle_alpha   90.00
_cell.angle_beta   90.00
_cell.angle_gamma   90.00
#
_symmetry.space_group_name_H-M   'P 1'
#
loop_
_entity.id
_entity.type
_entity.pdbx_description
1 polymer ?
#
loop_
_entity_poly.entity_id
_entity_poly.type
_entity_poly.pdbx_seq_one_letter_code
_entity_poly.pdbx_strand_id
1 'polypeptide(L)'
;MSERKKPFLVFGLPRSRTAWLSNFLALRPGAVGHDTAIDCKSIEEFIGQFYGLDRLSGTCETGAMIAWRVLKHKMPEAKMVVIQRPTTDVAFSLGRVGLFPGLLELEQRKACLEAISRLEGTKTFSFQQLERKDVCEYLFEFCNGEAAPKGHWEHFADFNIQVDMQKRMAKLKANAEAIAKLKASVMREVAMISAGEQCLRLN
;
A
#
# COMPACT_ATOMS: atom_id res chain seq x y z
N MET A 1 -9.69 26.85 10.06
CA MET A 1 -9.68 25.82 9.00
C MET A 1 -8.92 24.62 9.56
N SER A 2 -9.55 23.45 9.69
CA SER A 2 -8.85 22.24 10.15
C SER A 2 -7.74 21.89 9.15
N GLU A 3 -6.53 21.68 9.65
CA GLU A 3 -5.40 21.28 8.84
C GLU A 3 -5.74 19.96 8.13
N ARG A 4 -5.56 19.93 6.83
CA ARG A 4 -5.96 18.79 6.00
C ARG A 4 -5.05 17.60 6.32
N LYS A 5 -5.59 16.54 6.93
CA LYS A 5 -4.81 15.33 7.25
C LYS A 5 -4.16 14.80 5.96
N LYS A 6 -2.85 14.54 6.04
CA LYS A 6 -2.06 13.98 4.94
C LYS A 6 -2.47 12.53 4.70
N PRO A 7 -2.68 12.10 3.45
CA PRO A 7 -2.97 10.70 3.17
C PRO A 7 -1.78 9.81 3.52
N PHE A 8 -2.03 8.52 3.71
CA PHE A 8 -0.98 7.54 3.92
C PHE A 8 -1.10 6.34 2.98
N LEU A 9 0.06 5.76 2.64
CA LEU A 9 0.20 4.61 1.76
C LEU A 9 1.03 3.55 2.49
N VAL A 10 0.41 2.41 2.79
CA VAL A 10 1.08 1.25 3.38
C VAL A 10 1.35 0.24 2.28
N PHE A 11 2.61 -0.08 2.05
CA PHE A 11 3.04 -1.05 1.05
C PHE A 11 3.55 -2.32 1.69
N GLY A 12 3.15 -3.47 1.17
CA GLY A 12 3.65 -4.77 1.61
C GLY A 12 3.48 -5.82 0.52
N LEU A 13 4.27 -6.89 0.58
CA LEU A 13 4.02 -8.05 -0.27
C LEU A 13 2.65 -8.67 0.07
N PRO A 14 2.02 -9.40 -0.85
CA PRO A 14 0.82 -10.18 -0.53
C PRO A 14 1.01 -11.00 0.75
N ARG A 15 -0.05 -11.21 1.52
CA ARG A 15 0.01 -11.96 2.79
C ARG A 15 0.83 -11.29 3.92
N SER A 16 1.07 -9.97 3.83
CA SER A 16 1.78 -9.19 4.85
C SER A 16 0.84 -8.39 5.76
N ARG A 17 -0.33 -8.95 6.11
CA ARG A 17 -1.37 -8.35 6.96
C ARG A 17 -1.97 -7.04 6.42
N THR A 18 -1.81 -6.71 5.15
CA THR A 18 -2.32 -5.46 4.56
C THR A 18 -3.84 -5.31 4.69
N ALA A 19 -4.60 -6.41 4.55
CA ALA A 19 -6.05 -6.40 4.77
C ALA A 19 -6.41 -6.15 6.25
N TRP A 20 -5.66 -6.70 7.19
CA TRP A 20 -5.83 -6.44 8.61
C TRP A 20 -5.50 -4.97 8.93
N LEU A 21 -4.38 -4.48 8.41
CA LEU A 21 -3.95 -3.09 8.60
C LEU A 21 -4.96 -2.09 8.05
N SER A 22 -5.59 -2.35 6.90
CA SER A 22 -6.60 -1.43 6.35
C SER A 22 -7.80 -1.26 7.27
N ASN A 23 -8.19 -2.31 8.02
CA ASN A 23 -9.24 -2.21 9.03
C ASN A 23 -8.73 -1.58 10.32
N PHE A 24 -7.56 -1.98 10.79
CA PHE A 24 -6.95 -1.46 12.02
C PHE A 24 -6.67 0.05 11.93
N LEU A 25 -6.19 0.55 10.79
CA LEU A 25 -5.85 1.97 10.60
C LEU A 25 -7.08 2.85 10.29
N ALA A 26 -8.25 2.27 10.06
CA ALA A 26 -9.44 3.00 9.72
C ALA A 26 -10.09 3.64 10.96
N LEU A 27 -10.20 4.98 10.96
CA LEU A 27 -10.96 5.74 11.98
C LEU A 27 -12.48 5.55 11.85
N ARG A 28 -12.93 5.17 10.67
CA ARG A 28 -14.35 4.82 10.36
C ARG A 28 -14.35 3.74 9.27
N PRO A 29 -15.40 2.91 9.20
CA PRO A 29 -15.50 1.90 8.15
C PRO A 29 -15.31 2.51 6.74
N GLY A 30 -14.48 1.86 5.92
CA GLY A 30 -14.22 2.29 4.56
C GLY A 30 -13.31 3.52 4.39
N ALA A 31 -12.79 4.10 5.49
CA ALA A 31 -11.88 5.25 5.40
C ALA A 31 -10.47 4.88 4.91
N VAL A 32 -10.08 3.61 5.01
CA VAL A 32 -8.80 3.08 4.53
C VAL A 32 -9.06 1.98 3.52
N GLY A 33 -8.49 2.14 2.33
CA GLY A 33 -8.61 1.16 1.26
C GLY A 33 -7.70 -0.05 1.47
N HIS A 34 -8.03 -1.14 0.78
CA HIS A 34 -7.16 -2.30 0.62
C HIS A 34 -7.06 -2.68 -0.84
N ASP A 35 -5.84 -2.61 -1.38
CA ASP A 35 -5.57 -2.83 -2.81
C ASP A 35 -6.48 -2.00 -3.74
N THR A 36 -6.69 -0.75 -3.37
CA THR A 36 -7.52 0.23 -4.08
C THR A 36 -7.13 0.38 -5.55
N ALA A 37 -5.84 0.24 -5.85
CA ALA A 37 -5.32 0.35 -7.21
C ALA A 37 -5.96 -0.64 -8.21
N ILE A 38 -6.50 -1.77 -7.74
CA ILE A 38 -7.16 -2.76 -8.62
C ILE A 38 -8.45 -2.21 -9.24
N ASP A 39 -9.09 -1.28 -8.57
CA ASP A 39 -10.37 -0.69 -8.99
C ASP A 39 -10.18 0.54 -9.87
N CYS A 40 -8.94 1.01 -10.04
CA CYS A 40 -8.61 2.22 -10.76
C CYS A 40 -8.11 1.91 -12.18
N LYS A 41 -8.53 2.73 -13.15
CA LYS A 41 -8.13 2.62 -14.56
C LYS A 41 -6.89 3.44 -14.89
N SER A 42 -6.55 4.42 -14.02
CA SER A 42 -5.36 5.26 -14.17
C SER A 42 -4.76 5.61 -12.81
N ILE A 43 -3.54 6.13 -12.84
CA ILE A 43 -2.86 6.61 -11.63
C ILE A 43 -3.54 7.87 -11.07
N GLU A 44 -4.13 8.70 -11.93
CA GLU A 44 -4.89 9.88 -11.55
C GLU A 44 -6.18 9.49 -10.81
N GLU A 45 -6.87 8.46 -11.28
CA GLU A 45 -8.05 7.91 -10.60
C GLU A 45 -7.68 7.37 -9.23
N PHE A 46 -6.57 6.62 -9.12
CA PHE A 46 -6.05 6.14 -7.84
C PHE A 46 -5.74 7.31 -6.89
N ILE A 47 -5.00 8.32 -7.36
CA ILE A 47 -4.65 9.51 -6.57
C ILE A 47 -5.92 10.28 -6.19
N GLY A 48 -6.90 10.37 -7.07
CA GLY A 48 -8.19 11.02 -6.84
C GLY A 48 -8.95 10.47 -5.63
N GLN A 49 -8.75 9.19 -5.26
CA GLN A 49 -9.38 8.59 -4.08
C GLN A 49 -9.00 9.30 -2.76
N PHE A 50 -7.92 10.06 -2.73
CA PHE A 50 -7.40 10.70 -1.52
C PHE A 50 -7.76 12.20 -1.42
N TYR A 51 -8.34 12.79 -2.46
CA TYR A 51 -8.56 14.25 -2.52
C TYR A 51 -10.02 14.68 -2.70
N GLY A 52 -10.97 13.75 -2.86
CA GLY A 52 -12.42 14.02 -3.00
C GLY A 52 -13.15 14.31 -1.67
N LEU A 53 -14.47 14.47 -1.74
CA LEU A 53 -15.35 14.65 -0.56
C LEU A 53 -15.39 13.39 0.30
N ASP A 54 -15.60 12.23 -0.34
CA ASP A 54 -15.62 10.89 0.30
C ASP A 54 -14.26 10.20 0.26
N ARG A 55 -13.21 11.00 0.43
CA ARG A 55 -11.82 10.56 0.29
C ARG A 55 -11.43 9.48 1.29
N LEU A 56 -10.53 8.61 0.84
CA LEU A 56 -9.78 7.74 1.71
C LEU A 56 -8.76 8.55 2.53
N SER A 57 -8.58 8.20 3.80
CA SER A 57 -7.47 8.69 4.62
C SER A 57 -6.15 8.00 4.27
N GLY A 58 -6.21 6.79 3.72
CA GLY A 58 -5.06 6.01 3.27
C GLY A 58 -5.46 4.72 2.59
N THR A 59 -4.47 3.94 2.20
CA THR A 59 -4.66 2.59 1.64
C THR A 59 -3.52 1.66 1.97
N CYS A 60 -3.81 0.36 2.05
CA CYS A 60 -2.84 -0.72 2.20
C CYS A 60 -2.75 -1.52 0.90
N GLU A 61 -1.60 -1.47 0.23
CA GLU A 61 -1.43 -1.93 -1.15
C GLU A 61 -0.42 -3.07 -1.26
N THR A 62 -0.76 -4.07 -2.07
CA THR A 62 0.15 -5.17 -2.41
C THR A 62 0.68 -5.12 -3.85
N GLY A 63 0.18 -4.22 -4.66
CA GLY A 63 0.53 -4.06 -6.08
C GLY A 63 0.99 -2.67 -6.47
N ALA A 64 0.46 -1.62 -5.85
CA ALA A 64 0.73 -0.22 -6.21
C ALA A 64 2.17 0.23 -5.93
N MET A 65 2.99 -0.55 -5.21
CA MET A 65 4.40 -0.23 -4.96
C MET A 65 5.22 -0.07 -6.23
N ILE A 66 4.83 -0.67 -7.35
CA ILE A 66 5.53 -0.48 -8.63
C ILE A 66 5.43 0.96 -9.14
N ALA A 67 4.41 1.70 -8.70
CA ALA A 67 4.17 3.10 -9.06
C ALA A 67 4.78 4.09 -8.05
N TRP A 68 5.60 3.64 -7.09
CA TRP A 68 6.04 4.46 -5.95
C TRP A 68 6.67 5.80 -6.34
N ARG A 69 7.43 5.86 -7.45
CA ARG A 69 8.05 7.10 -7.93
C ARG A 69 7.01 8.13 -8.34
N VAL A 70 6.00 7.69 -9.09
CA VAL A 70 4.88 8.53 -9.50
C VAL A 70 4.09 9.00 -8.29
N LEU A 71 3.80 8.09 -7.35
CA LEU A 71 3.08 8.42 -6.12
C LEU A 71 3.86 9.42 -5.28
N LYS A 72 5.19 9.24 -5.12
CA LYS A 72 6.04 10.21 -4.39
C LYS A 72 6.07 11.57 -5.07
N HIS A 73 6.09 11.60 -6.41
CA HIS A 73 6.11 12.84 -7.17
C HIS A 73 4.77 13.59 -7.12
N LYS A 74 3.65 12.88 -7.30
CA LYS A 74 2.30 13.47 -7.35
C LYS A 74 1.64 13.66 -5.97
N MET A 75 2.13 12.99 -4.95
CA MET A 75 1.65 13.03 -3.55
C MET A 75 2.82 13.20 -2.58
N PRO A 76 3.62 14.27 -2.71
CA PRO A 76 4.86 14.44 -1.92
C PRO A 76 4.62 14.47 -0.42
N GLU A 77 3.42 14.91 0.02
CA GLU A 77 3.01 14.99 1.42
C GLU A 77 2.52 13.65 1.99
N ALA A 78 2.24 12.64 1.14
CA ALA A 78 1.73 11.36 1.60
C ALA A 78 2.74 10.65 2.50
N LYS A 79 2.27 10.17 3.66
CA LYS A 79 3.06 9.34 4.55
C LYS A 79 3.22 7.95 3.94
N MET A 80 4.44 7.46 3.89
CA MET A 80 4.73 6.12 3.36
C MET A 80 5.12 5.16 4.46
N VAL A 81 4.59 3.96 4.40
CA VAL A 81 4.89 2.85 5.31
C VAL A 81 5.22 1.61 4.49
N VAL A 82 6.23 0.88 4.91
CA VAL A 82 6.62 -0.40 4.31
C VAL A 82 6.52 -1.51 5.33
N ILE A 83 5.82 -2.58 4.97
CA ILE A 83 5.79 -3.82 5.74
C ILE A 83 6.68 -4.85 5.04
N GLN A 84 7.77 -5.19 5.69
CA GLN A 84 8.73 -6.17 5.18
C GLN A 84 8.37 -7.58 5.66
N ARG A 85 8.37 -8.52 4.71
CA ARG A 85 8.22 -9.96 4.95
C ARG A 85 9.16 -10.72 4.00
N PRO A 86 9.86 -11.77 4.47
CA PRO A 86 10.67 -12.60 3.60
C PRO A 86 9.87 -13.15 2.41
N THR A 87 10.42 -13.09 1.21
CA THR A 87 9.76 -13.58 -0.01
C THR A 87 9.45 -15.07 0.04
N THR A 88 10.30 -15.85 0.70
CA THR A 88 10.08 -17.28 0.98
C THR A 88 8.81 -17.52 1.80
N ASP A 89 8.59 -16.74 2.85
CA ASP A 89 7.41 -16.85 3.72
C ASP A 89 6.14 -16.42 2.96
N VAL A 90 6.27 -15.41 2.12
CA VAL A 90 5.17 -14.96 1.24
C VAL A 90 4.82 -16.05 0.23
N ALA A 91 5.81 -16.63 -0.46
CA ALA A 91 5.61 -17.70 -1.44
C ALA A 91 4.96 -18.91 -0.78
N PHE A 92 5.45 -19.34 0.38
CA PHE A 92 4.86 -20.44 1.15
C PHE A 92 3.41 -20.15 1.55
N SER A 93 3.14 -18.94 2.07
CA SER A 93 1.79 -18.53 2.48
C SER A 93 0.81 -18.44 1.30
N LEU A 94 1.27 -18.04 0.12
CA LEU A 94 0.47 -18.02 -1.09
C LEU A 94 0.21 -19.44 -1.61
N GLY A 95 1.22 -20.32 -1.59
CA GLY A 95 1.08 -21.73 -1.95
C GLY A 95 0.00 -22.44 -1.14
N ARG A 96 -0.13 -22.14 0.16
CA ARG A 96 -1.18 -22.69 1.03
C ARG A 96 -2.61 -22.32 0.60
N VAL A 97 -2.79 -21.29 -0.19
CA VAL A 97 -4.10 -20.86 -0.73
C VAL A 97 -4.19 -21.09 -2.25
N GLY A 98 -3.32 -21.97 -2.79
CA GLY A 98 -3.33 -22.36 -4.19
C GLY A 98 -2.79 -21.33 -5.17
N LEU A 99 -2.03 -20.34 -4.70
CA LEU A 99 -1.41 -19.33 -5.52
C LEU A 99 0.10 -19.53 -5.59
N PHE A 100 0.64 -19.55 -6.80
CA PHE A 100 2.07 -19.77 -7.07
C PHE A 100 2.63 -18.59 -7.88
N PRO A 101 2.92 -17.44 -7.22
CA PRO A 101 3.54 -16.32 -7.91
C PRO A 101 4.95 -16.69 -8.35
N GLY A 102 5.39 -16.12 -9.47
CA GLY A 102 6.79 -16.22 -9.88
C GLY A 102 7.71 -15.59 -8.83
N LEU A 103 8.78 -16.31 -8.43
CA LEU A 103 9.76 -15.76 -7.49
C LEU A 103 10.35 -14.43 -7.99
N LEU A 104 10.59 -14.32 -9.29
CA LEU A 104 11.08 -13.09 -9.90
C LEU A 104 10.13 -11.90 -9.68
N GLU A 105 8.83 -12.11 -9.77
CA GLU A 105 7.84 -11.05 -9.51
C GLU A 105 7.86 -10.61 -8.04
N LEU A 106 8.00 -11.55 -7.11
CA LEU A 106 8.11 -11.24 -5.67
C LEU A 106 9.39 -10.46 -5.37
N GLU A 107 10.53 -10.85 -5.96
CA GLU A 107 11.80 -10.14 -5.79
C GLU A 107 11.77 -8.73 -6.41
N GLN A 108 11.12 -8.53 -7.56
CA GLN A 108 10.92 -7.21 -8.14
C GLN A 108 10.07 -6.31 -7.22
N ARG A 109 9.00 -6.83 -6.64
CA ARG A 109 8.17 -6.09 -5.67
C ARG A 109 8.95 -5.78 -4.40
N LYS A 110 9.75 -6.71 -3.90
CA LYS A 110 10.64 -6.51 -2.76
C LYS A 110 11.64 -5.39 -3.03
N ALA A 111 12.27 -5.36 -4.20
CA ALA A 111 13.18 -4.27 -4.59
C ALA A 111 12.48 -2.90 -4.58
N CYS A 112 11.21 -2.81 -5.01
CA CYS A 112 10.42 -1.59 -4.86
C CYS A 112 10.22 -1.21 -3.39
N LEU A 113 9.87 -2.17 -2.51
CA LEU A 113 9.72 -1.92 -1.08
C LEU A 113 11.02 -1.44 -0.44
N GLU A 114 12.16 -2.02 -0.81
CA GLU A 114 13.48 -1.58 -0.35
C GLU A 114 13.80 -0.16 -0.82
N ALA A 115 13.44 0.20 -2.05
CA ALA A 115 13.60 1.56 -2.54
C ALA A 115 12.73 2.55 -1.78
N ILE A 116 11.46 2.23 -1.51
CA ILE A 116 10.53 3.06 -0.74
C ILE A 116 11.05 3.21 0.71
N SER A 117 11.56 2.14 1.32
CA SER A 117 12.05 2.18 2.71
C SER A 117 13.23 3.13 2.93
N ARG A 118 13.96 3.48 1.87
CA ARG A 118 15.08 4.44 1.91
C ARG A 118 14.64 5.89 1.72
N LEU A 119 13.38 6.14 1.39
CA LEU A 119 12.88 7.52 1.25
C LEU A 119 12.77 8.18 2.62
N GLU A 120 13.16 9.44 2.68
CA GLU A 120 13.03 10.24 3.89
C GLU A 120 11.57 10.27 4.38
N GLY A 121 11.38 10.11 5.69
CA GLY A 121 10.07 10.10 6.34
C GLY A 121 9.30 8.79 6.21
N THR A 122 9.78 7.80 5.43
CA THR A 122 9.16 6.46 5.38
C THR A 122 9.37 5.70 6.68
N LYS A 123 8.33 5.05 7.16
CA LYS A 123 8.42 4.11 8.30
C LYS A 123 8.42 2.67 7.78
N THR A 124 9.32 1.87 8.33
CA THR A 124 9.48 0.46 7.93
C THR A 124 9.31 -0.45 9.14
N PHE A 125 8.47 -1.47 8.99
CA PHE A 125 8.22 -2.47 10.02
C PHE A 125 8.37 -3.87 9.41
N SER A 126 8.86 -4.82 10.22
CA SER A 126 8.77 -6.22 9.84
C SER A 126 7.36 -6.77 10.09
N PHE A 127 7.00 -7.83 9.38
CA PHE A 127 5.73 -8.52 9.56
C PHE A 127 5.53 -8.97 11.04
N GLN A 128 6.60 -9.44 11.69
CA GLN A 128 6.56 -9.89 13.09
C GLN A 128 6.33 -8.74 14.07
N GLN A 129 6.82 -7.53 13.77
CA GLN A 129 6.56 -6.36 14.62
C GLN A 129 5.08 -5.99 14.69
N LEU A 130 4.27 -6.34 13.69
CA LEU A 130 2.82 -6.13 13.71
C LEU A 130 2.06 -7.04 14.71
N GLU A 131 2.75 -7.89 15.46
CA GLU A 131 2.20 -8.67 16.58
C GLU A 131 2.30 -7.91 17.92
N ARG A 132 2.97 -6.78 17.90
CA ARG A 132 3.22 -5.96 19.09
C ARG A 132 2.26 -4.78 19.14
N LYS A 133 1.59 -4.62 20.28
CA LYS A 133 0.66 -3.52 20.56
C LYS A 133 1.30 -2.15 20.35
N ASP A 134 2.44 -1.92 21.00
CA ASP A 134 3.16 -0.63 20.97
C ASP A 134 3.55 -0.21 19.54
N VAL A 135 3.93 -1.17 18.70
CA VAL A 135 4.27 -0.92 17.29
C VAL A 135 3.02 -0.56 16.47
N CYS A 136 1.93 -1.26 16.69
CA CYS A 136 0.68 -1.01 15.96
C CYS A 136 0.04 0.32 16.38
N GLU A 137 0.06 0.67 17.66
CA GLU A 137 -0.39 1.97 18.17
C GLU A 137 0.45 3.11 17.60
N TYR A 138 1.79 2.97 17.58
CA TYR A 138 2.68 3.92 16.92
C TYR A 138 2.39 4.06 15.42
N LEU A 139 2.17 2.95 14.73
CA LEU A 139 1.81 2.96 13.30
C LEU A 139 0.48 3.67 13.06
N PHE A 140 -0.51 3.42 13.92
CA PHE A 140 -1.80 4.10 13.88
C PHE A 140 -1.64 5.62 14.01
N GLU A 141 -0.91 6.06 15.04
CA GLU A 141 -0.62 7.48 15.30
C GLU A 141 0.16 8.11 14.14
N PHE A 142 1.19 7.43 13.63
CA PHE A 142 1.92 7.90 12.47
C PHE A 142 0.99 8.12 11.26
N CYS A 143 0.11 7.18 10.96
CA CYS A 143 -0.79 7.27 9.82
C CYS A 143 -1.85 8.37 10.01
N ASN A 144 -2.53 8.37 11.15
CA ASN A 144 -3.71 9.20 11.39
C ASN A 144 -3.41 10.57 12.00
N GLY A 145 -2.21 10.76 12.58
CA GLY A 145 -1.84 11.99 13.29
C GLY A 145 -2.50 12.12 14.67
N GLU A 146 -3.09 11.06 15.18
CA GLU A 146 -3.72 10.98 16.50
C GLU A 146 -3.59 9.57 17.06
N ALA A 147 -3.57 9.44 18.38
CA ALA A 147 -3.43 8.16 19.07
C ALA A 147 -4.62 7.22 18.74
N ALA A 148 -4.35 5.93 18.76
CA ALA A 148 -5.41 4.92 18.61
C ALA A 148 -6.44 5.04 19.75
N PRO A 149 -7.74 4.84 19.49
CA PRO A 149 -8.77 4.82 20.53
C PRO A 149 -8.43 3.77 21.60
N LYS A 150 -8.80 4.06 22.85
CA LYS A 150 -8.59 3.11 23.95
C LYS A 150 -9.26 1.76 23.65
N GLY A 151 -8.53 0.67 23.80
CA GLY A 151 -9.03 -0.69 23.49
C GLY A 151 -9.02 -1.05 22.01
N HIS A 152 -8.53 -0.17 21.13
CA HIS A 152 -8.51 -0.40 19.69
C HIS A 152 -7.65 -1.62 19.31
N TRP A 153 -6.45 -1.73 19.88
CA TRP A 153 -5.59 -2.88 19.66
C TRP A 153 -6.26 -4.18 20.11
N GLU A 154 -6.82 -4.21 21.30
CA GLU A 154 -7.49 -5.39 21.88
C GLU A 154 -8.66 -5.84 21.03
N HIS A 155 -9.38 -4.90 20.43
CA HIS A 155 -10.47 -5.20 19.50
C HIS A 155 -9.99 -5.91 18.24
N PHE A 156 -8.81 -5.56 17.72
CA PHE A 156 -8.29 -6.10 16.46
C PHE A 156 -7.29 -7.24 16.61
N ALA A 157 -6.67 -7.42 17.81
CA ALA A 157 -5.57 -8.36 18.02
C ALA A 157 -5.91 -9.80 17.61
N ASP A 158 -7.12 -10.26 17.91
CA ASP A 158 -7.56 -11.63 17.65
C ASP A 158 -8.24 -11.80 16.27
N PHE A 159 -8.41 -10.72 15.50
CA PHE A 159 -9.04 -10.83 14.20
C PHE A 159 -8.09 -11.39 13.14
N ASN A 160 -8.45 -12.57 12.64
CA ASN A 160 -7.80 -13.17 11.48
C ASN A 160 -8.51 -12.71 10.19
N ILE A 161 -8.25 -11.49 9.76
CA ILE A 161 -8.83 -10.93 8.54
C ILE A 161 -8.12 -11.55 7.33
N GLN A 162 -8.82 -12.43 6.63
CA GLN A 162 -8.34 -13.07 5.41
C GLN A 162 -9.07 -12.51 4.19
N VAL A 163 -8.30 -12.27 3.13
CA VAL A 163 -8.89 -11.94 1.83
C VAL A 163 -9.51 -13.19 1.23
N ASP A 164 -10.76 -13.10 0.79
CA ASP A 164 -11.39 -14.14 -0.01
C ASP A 164 -10.68 -14.23 -1.37
N MET A 165 -9.82 -15.24 -1.51
CA MET A 165 -8.97 -15.39 -2.69
C MET A 165 -9.78 -15.70 -3.95
N GLN A 166 -10.93 -16.36 -3.86
CA GLN A 166 -11.76 -16.64 -5.02
C GLN A 166 -12.39 -15.36 -5.56
N LYS A 167 -12.98 -14.55 -4.68
CA LYS A 167 -13.49 -13.22 -5.03
C LYS A 167 -12.38 -12.32 -5.56
N ARG A 168 -11.20 -12.38 -4.93
CA ARG A 168 -10.03 -11.61 -5.38
C ARG A 168 -9.60 -11.98 -6.79
N MET A 169 -9.47 -13.27 -7.10
CA MET A 169 -9.09 -13.73 -8.44
C MET A 169 -10.14 -13.41 -9.48
N ALA A 170 -11.44 -13.53 -9.14
CA ALA A 170 -12.52 -13.11 -10.02
C ALA A 170 -12.44 -11.61 -10.34
N LYS A 171 -12.21 -10.77 -9.33
CA LYS A 171 -12.03 -9.32 -9.48
C LYS A 171 -10.81 -8.98 -10.36
N LEU A 172 -9.67 -9.63 -10.13
CA LEU A 172 -8.47 -9.43 -10.96
C LEU A 172 -8.71 -9.79 -12.42
N LYS A 173 -9.43 -10.89 -12.69
CA LYS A 173 -9.81 -11.27 -14.06
C LYS A 173 -10.77 -10.26 -14.70
N ALA A 174 -11.80 -9.84 -13.95
CA ALA A 174 -12.76 -8.85 -14.44
C ALA A 174 -12.10 -7.50 -14.75
N ASN A 175 -11.10 -7.10 -13.97
CA ASN A 175 -10.40 -5.83 -14.11
C ASN A 175 -9.08 -5.92 -14.90
N ALA A 176 -8.81 -7.04 -15.59
CA ALA A 176 -7.53 -7.26 -16.25
C ALA A 176 -7.15 -6.14 -17.26
N GLU A 177 -8.11 -5.66 -18.03
CA GLU A 177 -7.91 -4.56 -18.97
C GLU A 177 -7.63 -3.23 -18.25
N ALA A 178 -8.38 -2.92 -17.18
CA ALA A 178 -8.17 -1.73 -16.39
C ALA A 178 -6.78 -1.74 -15.72
N ILE A 179 -6.36 -2.88 -15.18
CA ILE A 179 -5.03 -3.09 -14.59
C ILE A 179 -3.94 -2.91 -15.65
N ALA A 180 -4.13 -3.42 -16.88
CA ALA A 180 -3.19 -3.22 -17.97
C ALA A 180 -3.07 -1.74 -18.36
N LYS A 181 -4.19 -1.02 -18.45
CA LYS A 181 -4.21 0.44 -18.69
C LYS A 181 -3.51 1.21 -17.58
N LEU A 182 -3.76 0.87 -16.31
CA LEU A 182 -3.09 1.47 -15.16
C LEU A 182 -1.57 1.25 -15.22
N LYS A 183 -1.12 0.02 -15.48
CA LYS A 183 0.31 -0.28 -15.63
C LYS A 183 0.96 0.54 -16.76
N ALA A 184 0.30 0.64 -17.90
CA ALA A 184 0.80 1.42 -19.05
C ALA A 184 0.86 2.93 -18.71
N SER A 185 -0.12 3.47 -17.98
CA SER A 185 -0.10 4.85 -17.47
C SER A 185 1.08 5.09 -16.53
N VAL A 186 1.28 4.21 -15.55
CA VAL A 186 2.41 4.29 -14.61
C VAL A 186 3.75 4.27 -15.34
N MET A 187 3.92 3.38 -16.32
CA MET A 187 5.17 3.28 -17.08
C MET A 187 5.48 4.55 -17.87
N ARG A 188 4.47 5.19 -18.48
CA ARG A 188 4.65 6.49 -19.14
C ARG A 188 5.08 7.58 -18.17
N GLU A 189 4.41 7.68 -17.02
CA GLU A 189 4.75 8.67 -15.99
C GLU A 189 6.17 8.46 -15.45
N VAL A 190 6.57 7.21 -15.18
CA VAL A 190 7.93 6.89 -14.76
C VAL A 190 8.95 7.33 -15.80
N ALA A 191 8.68 7.10 -17.07
CA ALA A 191 9.58 7.53 -18.16
C ALA A 191 9.71 9.06 -18.20
N MET A 192 8.61 9.80 -18.04
CA MET A 192 8.62 11.28 -18.02
C MET A 192 9.41 11.82 -16.81
N ILE A 193 9.20 11.27 -15.61
CA ILE A 193 9.95 11.68 -14.41
C ILE A 193 11.44 11.40 -14.60
N SER A 194 11.82 10.23 -15.10
CA SER A 194 13.22 9.86 -15.33
C SER A 194 13.90 10.75 -16.38
N ALA A 195 13.20 11.14 -17.44
CA ALA A 195 13.71 12.08 -18.44
C ALA A 195 13.91 13.48 -17.84
N GLY A 196 12.97 13.96 -17.03
CA GLY A 196 13.09 15.24 -16.32
C GLY A 196 14.26 15.27 -15.33
N GLU A 197 14.45 14.20 -14.56
CA GLU A 197 15.59 14.05 -13.64
C GLU A 197 16.95 14.03 -14.37
N GLN A 198 17.02 13.43 -15.57
CA GLN A 198 18.22 13.44 -16.40
C GLN A 198 18.55 14.85 -16.92
N CYS A 199 17.54 15.59 -17.39
CA CYS A 199 17.73 16.99 -17.82
C CYS A 199 18.24 17.90 -16.69
N LEU A 200 17.76 17.71 -15.46
CA LEU A 200 18.19 18.50 -14.30
C LEU A 200 19.63 18.17 -13.84
N ARG A 201 20.16 17.00 -14.18
CA ARG A 201 21.56 16.61 -13.85
C ARG A 201 22.58 17.08 -14.87
N LEU A 202 22.12 17.50 -16.06
CA LEU A 202 22.98 17.94 -17.15
C LEU A 202 23.11 19.48 -17.22
N ASN A 203 22.37 20.20 -16.42
CA ASN A 203 22.45 21.64 -16.20
C ASN A 203 23.00 21.95 -14.79
#